data_04c6c8254700b7523bd8c3d00ad10d8c
#
_entry.id   04c6c8254700b7523bd8c3d00ad10d8c
#
_cell.length_a   1.000
_cell.length_b   1.000
_cell.length_c   1.000
_cell.angle_alpha   90.00
_cell.angle_beta   90.00
_cell.angle_gamma   90.00
#
_symmetry.space_group_name_H-M   'P 1'
#
loop_
_entity.id
_entity.type
_entity.pdbx_description
1 polymer ?
#
loop_
_entity_poly.entity_id
_entity_poly.type
_entity_poly.pdbx_seq_one_letter_code
_entity_poly.pdbx_strand_id
1 'polypeptide(L)'
;MTGQYDSLEIRDPAVREREQFAQMPATIAHATIAPGWARHLGGADAKAINSRAALAKLPVLRKADLAAMQKEAPPFGGLNVTPAANVKRLLMSPGPIFEPEGAAVDWWGAARALFAAGFRKGDIVHNSFAYHLTPGGFILESGAQALGCAVIPGGVGNTEQQLEAIAHYRPTGYVGTPDFLKILLDT
;
A
#
# COMPACT_ATOMS: atom_id res chain seq x y z
N MET A 1 21.04 -13.12 11.86
CA MET A 1 20.03 -12.34 11.10
C MET A 1 19.08 -11.73 12.11
N THR A 2 18.81 -10.42 12.03
CA THR A 2 17.85 -9.77 12.93
C THR A 2 16.47 -10.36 12.69
N GLY A 3 15.78 -10.78 13.76
CA GLY A 3 14.44 -11.37 13.67
C GLY A 3 13.33 -10.36 13.33
N GLN A 4 13.66 -9.06 13.22
CA GLN A 4 12.75 -7.96 12.91
C GLN A 4 13.25 -7.13 11.73
N TYR A 5 12.33 -6.49 11.02
CA TYR A 5 12.61 -5.62 9.89
C TYR A 5 13.42 -4.38 10.31
N ASP A 6 13.00 -3.72 11.37
CA ASP A 6 13.70 -2.59 11.98
C ASP A 6 13.39 -2.47 13.49
N SER A 7 14.03 -1.50 14.15
CA SER A 7 13.81 -1.22 15.57
C SER A 7 12.40 -0.74 15.91
N LEU A 8 11.63 -0.30 14.93
CA LEU A 8 10.26 0.17 15.15
C LEU A 8 9.31 -0.96 15.55
N GLU A 9 9.63 -2.21 15.17
CA GLU A 9 8.79 -3.38 15.51
C GLU A 9 8.86 -3.78 16.98
N ILE A 10 9.98 -3.50 17.62
CA ILE A 10 10.23 -3.90 19.01
C ILE A 10 10.09 -2.76 20.02
N ARG A 11 9.58 -1.61 19.58
CA ARG A 11 9.33 -0.48 20.50
C ARG A 11 8.32 -0.88 21.57
N ASP A 12 8.56 -0.39 22.79
CA ASP A 12 7.56 -0.45 23.86
C ASP A 12 6.21 0.11 23.37
N PRO A 13 5.08 -0.57 23.63
CA PRO A 13 3.77 -0.13 23.14
C PRO A 13 3.37 1.28 23.54
N ALA A 14 3.72 1.73 24.77
CA ALA A 14 3.39 3.08 25.23
C ALA A 14 4.27 4.13 24.55
N VAL A 15 5.54 3.80 24.28
CA VAL A 15 6.44 4.66 23.47
C VAL A 15 5.90 4.79 22.05
N ARG A 16 5.53 3.68 21.40
CA ARG A 16 4.95 3.66 20.07
C ARG A 16 3.69 4.52 19.97
N GLU A 17 2.77 4.36 20.92
CA GLU A 17 1.52 5.12 20.94
C GLU A 17 1.80 6.62 21.09
N ARG A 18 2.66 7.01 22.03
CA ARG A 18 3.04 8.40 22.24
C ARG A 18 3.64 9.04 20.98
N GLU A 19 4.56 8.32 20.30
CA GLU A 19 5.19 8.81 19.07
C GLU A 19 4.18 8.94 17.91
N GLN A 20 3.26 8.00 17.76
CA GLN A 20 2.21 8.06 16.75
C GLN A 20 1.29 9.26 16.98
N PHE A 21 0.82 9.47 18.20
CA PHE A 21 -0.05 10.60 18.50
C PHE A 21 0.67 11.95 18.51
N ALA A 22 1.98 11.98 18.73
CA ALA A 22 2.78 13.20 18.54
C ALA A 22 2.82 13.66 17.06
N GLN A 23 2.73 12.72 16.11
CA GLN A 23 2.72 13.02 14.66
C GLN A 23 1.31 13.32 14.13
N MET A 24 0.26 12.87 14.80
CA MET A 24 -1.11 12.95 14.32
C MET A 24 -1.57 14.39 14.00
N PRO A 25 -1.28 15.42 14.80
CA PRO A 25 -1.64 16.81 14.46
C PRO A 25 -1.09 17.26 13.11
N ALA A 26 0.17 16.95 12.82
CA ALA A 26 0.80 17.30 11.56
C ALA A 26 0.17 16.53 10.37
N THR A 27 -0.16 15.26 10.59
CA THR A 27 -0.83 14.42 9.57
C THR A 27 -2.21 14.97 9.23
N ILE A 28 -3.03 15.33 10.23
CA ILE A 28 -4.35 15.91 10.01
C ILE A 28 -4.24 17.29 9.35
N ALA A 29 -3.33 18.14 9.80
CA ALA A 29 -3.09 19.44 9.18
C ALA A 29 -2.68 19.32 7.71
N HIS A 30 -1.83 18.36 7.39
CA HIS A 30 -1.45 18.09 5.99
C HIS A 30 -2.63 17.56 5.17
N ALA A 31 -3.42 16.64 5.71
CA ALA A 31 -4.58 16.10 5.01
C ALA A 31 -5.60 17.20 4.66
N THR A 32 -5.84 18.15 5.55
CA THR A 32 -6.80 19.24 5.35
C THR A 32 -6.37 20.29 4.30
N ILE A 33 -5.14 20.22 3.77
CA ILE A 33 -4.75 20.97 2.57
C ILE A 33 -5.59 20.51 1.38
N ALA A 34 -5.94 19.23 1.32
CA ALA A 34 -6.82 18.68 0.29
C ALA A 34 -8.29 19.05 0.60
N PRO A 35 -9.02 19.69 -0.34
CA PRO A 35 -10.36 20.23 -0.07
C PRO A 35 -11.39 19.15 0.29
N GLY A 36 -11.23 17.93 -0.20
CA GLY A 36 -12.08 16.80 0.15
C GLY A 36 -11.92 16.39 1.61
N TRP A 37 -10.68 16.34 2.12
CA TRP A 37 -10.41 16.07 3.53
C TRP A 37 -10.86 17.24 4.42
N ALA A 38 -10.60 18.49 4.03
CA ALA A 38 -11.06 19.66 4.79
C ALA A 38 -12.58 19.62 5.01
N ARG A 39 -13.33 19.32 3.94
CA ARG A 39 -14.78 19.17 3.99
C ARG A 39 -15.23 17.98 4.84
N HIS A 40 -14.59 16.81 4.65
CA HIS A 40 -14.95 15.59 5.39
C HIS A 40 -14.70 15.72 6.90
N LEU A 41 -13.58 16.34 7.28
CA LEU A 41 -13.22 16.51 8.69
C LEU A 41 -13.94 17.66 9.39
N GLY A 42 -14.75 18.45 8.65
CA GLY A 42 -15.67 19.44 9.22
C GLY A 42 -15.01 20.55 10.05
N GLY A 43 -13.78 20.95 9.70
CA GLY A 43 -13.06 21.99 10.45
C GLY A 43 -12.47 21.52 11.78
N ALA A 44 -12.25 20.21 11.95
CA ALA A 44 -11.59 19.67 13.13
C ALA A 44 -10.26 20.39 13.40
N ASP A 45 -10.02 20.78 14.65
CA ASP A 45 -8.73 21.35 15.07
C ASP A 45 -7.65 20.24 15.07
N ALA A 46 -6.76 20.30 14.09
CA ALA A 46 -5.69 19.33 13.93
C ALA A 46 -4.83 19.20 15.20
N LYS A 47 -4.58 20.31 15.93
CA LYS A 47 -3.75 20.29 17.15
C LYS A 47 -4.41 19.53 18.30
N ALA A 48 -5.73 19.45 18.30
CA ALA A 48 -6.50 18.71 19.31
C ALA A 48 -6.49 17.20 19.07
N ILE A 49 -6.09 16.72 17.87
CA ILE A 49 -6.08 15.28 17.54
C ILE A 49 -4.74 14.65 17.92
N ASN A 50 -4.52 14.46 19.21
CA ASN A 50 -3.27 13.98 19.79
C ASN A 50 -3.45 12.75 20.71
N SER A 51 -4.59 12.09 20.64
CA SER A 51 -4.92 10.91 21.45
C SER A 51 -5.95 10.01 20.75
N ARG A 52 -6.07 8.74 21.19
CA ARG A 52 -7.12 7.82 20.72
C ARG A 52 -8.51 8.40 20.86
N ALA A 53 -8.80 9.01 22.03
CA ALA A 53 -10.12 9.57 22.31
C ALA A 53 -10.45 10.76 21.37
N ALA A 54 -9.45 11.58 21.01
CA ALA A 54 -9.63 12.65 20.06
C ALA A 54 -9.79 12.12 18.63
N LEU A 55 -8.95 11.16 18.22
CA LEU A 55 -9.04 10.53 16.89
C LEU A 55 -10.39 9.83 16.69
N ALA A 56 -10.91 9.14 17.71
CA ALA A 56 -12.19 8.43 17.64
C ALA A 56 -13.41 9.36 17.41
N LYS A 57 -13.26 10.66 17.59
CA LYS A 57 -14.33 11.65 17.33
C LYS A 57 -14.38 12.12 15.88
N LEU A 58 -13.34 11.83 15.10
CA LEU A 58 -13.34 12.19 13.68
C LEU A 58 -14.30 11.31 12.88
N PRO A 59 -14.96 11.85 11.85
CA PRO A 59 -15.80 11.08 10.97
C PRO A 59 -14.99 10.04 10.21
N VAL A 60 -15.52 8.84 10.06
CA VAL A 60 -14.92 7.76 9.27
C VAL A 60 -15.27 7.95 7.79
N LEU A 61 -14.27 8.07 6.93
CA LEU A 61 -14.48 7.99 5.48
C LEU A 61 -14.62 6.53 5.07
N ARG A 62 -15.75 6.18 4.48
CA ARG A 62 -16.01 4.82 4.02
C ARG A 62 -15.59 4.63 2.56
N LYS A 63 -15.01 3.49 2.24
CA LYS A 63 -14.62 3.17 0.84
C LYS A 63 -15.81 3.26 -0.12
N ALA A 64 -17.00 2.90 0.32
CA ALA A 64 -18.22 3.00 -0.50
C ALA A 64 -18.54 4.43 -0.96
N ASP A 65 -18.12 5.45 -0.20
CA ASP A 65 -18.39 6.86 -0.51
C ASP A 65 -17.39 7.43 -1.54
N LEU A 66 -16.22 6.78 -1.70
CA LEU A 66 -15.14 7.27 -2.56
C LEU A 66 -15.54 7.39 -4.03
N ALA A 67 -16.28 6.42 -4.57
CA ALA A 67 -16.69 6.43 -5.98
C ALA A 67 -17.55 7.66 -6.31
N ALA A 68 -18.49 8.02 -5.42
CA ALA A 68 -19.32 9.21 -5.58
C ALA A 68 -18.47 10.49 -5.47
N MET A 69 -17.60 10.58 -4.48
CA MET A 69 -16.71 11.74 -4.30
C MET A 69 -15.78 11.94 -5.50
N GLN A 70 -15.23 10.86 -6.04
CA GLN A 70 -14.32 10.90 -7.19
C GLN A 70 -15.05 11.27 -8.48
N LYS A 71 -16.32 10.90 -8.62
CA LYS A 71 -17.16 11.33 -9.74
C LYS A 71 -17.51 12.82 -9.66
N GLU A 72 -17.76 13.33 -8.46
CA GLU A 72 -18.07 14.73 -8.22
C GLU A 72 -16.83 15.64 -8.40
N ALA A 73 -15.67 15.21 -7.92
CA ALA A 73 -14.41 15.96 -7.99
C ALA A 73 -13.25 15.07 -8.49
N PRO A 74 -13.17 14.79 -9.82
CA PRO A 74 -12.09 13.97 -10.39
C PRO A 74 -10.70 14.58 -10.20
N PRO A 75 -9.61 13.75 -10.16
CA PRO A 75 -9.68 12.29 -10.24
C PRO A 75 -9.87 11.61 -8.87
N PHE A 76 -9.58 12.26 -7.75
CA PHE A 76 -9.46 11.63 -6.42
C PHE A 76 -10.46 12.15 -5.38
N GLY A 77 -11.57 12.77 -5.78
CA GLY A 77 -12.56 13.28 -4.82
C GLY A 77 -12.09 14.49 -4.02
N GLY A 78 -11.04 15.18 -4.48
CA GLY A 78 -10.38 16.24 -3.73
C GLY A 78 -9.62 15.76 -2.49
N LEU A 79 -9.31 14.44 -2.38
CA LEU A 79 -8.64 13.83 -1.23
C LEU A 79 -7.12 13.80 -1.36
N ASN A 80 -6.57 14.15 -2.52
CA ASN A 80 -5.14 14.10 -2.79
C ASN A 80 -4.50 15.49 -2.74
N VAL A 81 -3.44 15.65 -1.95
CA VAL A 81 -2.67 16.91 -1.87
C VAL A 81 -1.74 17.04 -3.08
N THR A 82 -1.16 15.94 -3.54
CA THR A 82 -0.26 15.93 -4.69
C THR A 82 -1.06 15.95 -5.99
N PRO A 83 -0.79 16.88 -6.94
CA PRO A 83 -1.43 16.86 -8.25
C PRO A 83 -1.28 15.52 -8.97
N ALA A 84 -2.31 15.11 -9.71
CA ALA A 84 -2.31 13.81 -10.41
C ALA A 84 -1.12 13.64 -11.37
N ALA A 85 -0.65 14.73 -12.01
CA ALA A 85 0.50 14.71 -12.88
C ALA A 85 1.85 14.45 -12.16
N ASN A 86 1.88 14.61 -10.84
CA ASN A 86 3.10 14.50 -10.03
C ASN A 86 3.17 13.20 -9.21
N VAL A 87 2.19 12.29 -9.37
CA VAL A 87 2.24 10.98 -8.75
C VAL A 87 3.00 9.99 -9.64
N LYS A 88 3.51 8.92 -9.06
CA LYS A 88 4.28 7.89 -9.76
C LYS A 88 3.41 7.05 -10.70
N ARG A 89 2.21 6.67 -10.24
CA ARG A 89 1.23 5.88 -11.00
C ARG A 89 -0.19 6.33 -10.68
N LEU A 90 -1.05 6.18 -11.67
CA LEU A 90 -2.49 6.34 -11.58
C LEU A 90 -3.12 4.95 -11.69
N LEU A 91 -3.78 4.52 -10.65
CA LEU A 91 -4.28 3.15 -10.53
C LEU A 91 -5.80 3.16 -10.33
N MET A 92 -6.42 2.02 -10.53
CA MET A 92 -7.83 1.80 -10.33
C MET A 92 -8.07 0.43 -9.69
N SER A 93 -8.58 0.43 -8.46
CA SER A 93 -9.02 -0.81 -7.82
C SER A 93 -10.49 -1.12 -8.12
N PRO A 94 -10.92 -2.39 -7.93
CA PRO A 94 -12.34 -2.73 -8.13
C PRO A 94 -13.26 -1.86 -7.28
N GLY A 95 -14.29 -1.29 -7.98
CA GLY A 95 -15.24 -0.40 -7.31
C GLY A 95 -16.01 0.55 -8.24
N PRO A 96 -15.48 1.21 -9.30
CA PRO A 96 -14.07 1.56 -9.50
C PRO A 96 -13.62 2.66 -8.54
N ILE A 97 -12.45 2.51 -7.95
CA ILE A 97 -11.82 3.52 -7.10
C ILE A 97 -10.47 3.91 -7.70
N PHE A 98 -10.26 5.20 -7.95
CA PHE A 98 -9.02 5.74 -8.49
C PHE A 98 -8.03 6.03 -7.36
N GLU A 99 -6.81 5.50 -7.49
CA GLU A 99 -5.80 5.52 -6.43
C GLU A 99 -4.48 6.06 -6.97
N PRO A 100 -3.88 7.09 -6.32
CA PRO A 100 -2.55 7.56 -6.67
C PRO A 100 -1.48 6.73 -5.97
N GLU A 101 -0.37 6.45 -6.65
CA GLU A 101 0.85 5.97 -6.02
C GLU A 101 1.89 7.10 -5.97
N GLY A 102 2.38 7.42 -4.78
CA GLY A 102 3.43 8.41 -4.59
C GLY A 102 4.82 7.88 -4.94
N ALA A 103 5.80 8.78 -4.97
CA ALA A 103 7.17 8.47 -5.42
C ALA A 103 8.04 7.75 -4.36
N ALA A 104 7.60 7.67 -3.11
CA ALA A 104 8.39 7.06 -2.04
C ALA A 104 8.67 5.57 -2.33
N VAL A 105 9.86 5.12 -1.93
CA VAL A 105 10.19 3.69 -1.90
C VAL A 105 9.26 2.99 -0.92
N ASP A 106 8.71 1.84 -1.32
CA ASP A 106 7.72 1.11 -0.53
C ASP A 106 6.55 2.01 -0.07
N TRP A 107 6.01 2.79 -1.00
CA TRP A 107 4.86 3.68 -0.75
C TRP A 107 3.72 3.01 -0.01
N TRP A 108 3.50 1.73 -0.29
CA TRP A 108 2.42 0.93 0.27
C TRP A 108 2.77 0.27 1.61
N GLY A 109 4.03 0.30 2.03
CA GLY A 109 4.49 -0.31 3.28
C GLY A 109 4.53 -1.84 3.28
N ALA A 110 4.68 -2.47 2.11
CA ALA A 110 4.64 -3.92 1.95
C ALA A 110 5.95 -4.63 2.35
N ALA A 111 7.09 -3.93 2.37
CA ALA A 111 8.39 -4.52 2.70
C ALA A 111 8.40 -5.20 4.06
N ARG A 112 7.77 -4.60 5.07
CA ARG A 112 7.67 -5.15 6.42
C ARG A 112 6.91 -6.48 6.45
N ALA A 113 5.81 -6.57 5.71
CA ALA A 113 5.02 -7.79 5.60
C ALA A 113 5.80 -8.90 4.88
N LEU A 114 6.49 -8.56 3.79
CA LEU A 114 7.32 -9.51 3.05
C LEU A 114 8.52 -9.98 3.89
N PHE A 115 9.15 -9.08 4.65
CA PHE A 115 10.21 -9.46 5.59
C PHE A 115 9.70 -10.44 6.64
N ALA A 116 8.51 -10.21 7.21
CA ALA A 116 7.87 -11.11 8.17
C ALA A 116 7.53 -12.47 7.54
N ALA A 117 7.17 -12.49 6.25
CA ALA A 117 6.95 -13.71 5.48
C ALA A 117 8.24 -14.49 5.14
N GLY A 118 9.42 -13.92 5.42
CA GLY A 118 10.71 -14.59 5.25
C GLY A 118 11.57 -14.08 4.10
N PHE A 119 11.07 -13.15 3.27
CA PHE A 119 11.87 -12.58 2.17
C PHE A 119 13.05 -11.74 2.66
N ARG A 120 14.17 -11.84 1.96
CA ARG A 120 15.43 -11.13 2.29
C ARG A 120 16.09 -10.58 1.03
N LYS A 121 17.02 -9.67 1.22
CA LYS A 121 17.86 -9.14 0.14
C LYS A 121 18.51 -10.28 -0.66
N GLY A 122 18.37 -10.23 -1.97
CA GLY A 122 18.91 -11.22 -2.89
C GLY A 122 17.93 -12.34 -3.24
N ASP A 123 16.74 -12.39 -2.62
CA ASP A 123 15.67 -13.29 -3.03
C ASP A 123 15.11 -12.91 -4.41
N ILE A 124 14.54 -13.90 -5.08
CA ILE A 124 13.78 -13.72 -6.32
C ILE A 124 12.31 -14.01 -6.02
N VAL A 125 11.47 -13.02 -6.21
CA VAL A 125 10.03 -13.07 -5.91
C VAL A 125 9.23 -13.25 -7.19
N HIS A 126 8.47 -14.34 -7.30
CA HIS A 126 7.47 -14.49 -8.36
C HIS A 126 6.18 -13.81 -7.93
N ASN A 127 5.79 -12.73 -8.62
CA ASN A 127 4.60 -11.96 -8.29
C ASN A 127 3.51 -12.17 -9.33
N SER A 128 2.45 -12.87 -8.94
CA SER A 128 1.29 -13.18 -9.79
C SER A 128 0.06 -12.28 -9.54
N PHE A 129 0.19 -11.23 -8.72
CA PHE A 129 -0.86 -10.22 -8.63
C PHE A 129 -0.96 -9.39 -9.90
N ALA A 130 -2.18 -8.93 -10.21
CA ALA A 130 -2.44 -8.15 -11.41
C ALA A 130 -1.70 -6.80 -11.41
N TYR A 131 -1.17 -6.45 -12.59
CA TYR A 131 -0.52 -5.16 -12.88
C TYR A 131 -1.40 -4.24 -13.75
N HIS A 132 -2.47 -4.78 -14.35
CA HIS A 132 -3.34 -4.02 -15.24
C HIS A 132 -4.27 -3.11 -14.46
N LEU A 133 -3.97 -1.82 -14.46
CA LEU A 133 -4.66 -0.73 -13.74
C LEU A 133 -4.69 -0.90 -12.22
N THR A 134 -4.68 -2.12 -11.68
CA THR A 134 -4.85 -2.36 -10.24
C THR A 134 -3.55 -2.17 -9.47
N PRO A 135 -3.59 -1.79 -8.17
CA PRO A 135 -2.40 -1.61 -7.37
C PRO A 135 -1.75 -2.92 -6.91
N GLY A 136 -2.43 -4.07 -6.98
CA GLY A 136 -2.02 -5.32 -6.33
C GLY A 136 -0.59 -5.75 -6.65
N GLY A 137 -0.23 -5.87 -7.93
CA GLY A 137 1.13 -6.22 -8.36
C GLY A 137 2.16 -5.21 -7.89
N PHE A 138 1.87 -3.92 -8.04
CA PHE A 138 2.79 -2.84 -7.67
C PHE A 138 3.02 -2.72 -6.16
N ILE A 139 2.02 -3.04 -5.33
CA ILE A 139 2.15 -3.08 -3.87
C ILE A 139 3.25 -4.07 -3.46
N LEU A 140 3.11 -5.31 -3.92
CA LEU A 140 4.05 -6.38 -3.54
C LEU A 140 5.42 -6.21 -4.19
N GLU A 141 5.45 -5.75 -5.46
CA GLU A 141 6.70 -5.44 -6.15
C GLU A 141 7.50 -4.35 -5.43
N SER A 142 6.86 -3.21 -5.07
CA SER A 142 7.56 -2.12 -4.38
C SER A 142 8.14 -2.55 -3.04
N GLY A 143 7.42 -3.38 -2.28
CA GLY A 143 7.90 -3.94 -1.03
C GLY A 143 9.06 -4.90 -1.21
N ALA A 144 8.99 -5.79 -2.22
CA ALA A 144 10.08 -6.71 -2.55
C ALA A 144 11.34 -5.97 -2.99
N GLN A 145 11.20 -4.96 -3.86
CA GLN A 145 12.31 -4.12 -4.30
C GLN A 145 12.94 -3.33 -3.15
N ALA A 146 12.11 -2.84 -2.20
CA ALA A 146 12.61 -2.15 -1.00
C ALA A 146 13.43 -3.07 -0.08
N LEU A 147 13.14 -4.38 -0.06
CA LEU A 147 13.95 -5.39 0.61
C LEU A 147 15.24 -5.74 -0.15
N GLY A 148 15.36 -5.33 -1.41
CA GLY A 148 16.47 -5.71 -2.29
C GLY A 148 16.29 -7.06 -2.96
N CYS A 149 15.03 -7.50 -3.16
CA CYS A 149 14.69 -8.67 -3.95
C CYS A 149 14.57 -8.32 -5.44
N ALA A 150 14.86 -9.28 -6.32
CA ALA A 150 14.44 -9.23 -7.71
C ALA A 150 12.99 -9.70 -7.85
N VAL A 151 12.24 -9.16 -8.82
CA VAL A 151 10.82 -9.53 -9.00
C VAL A 151 10.58 -10.02 -10.42
N ILE A 152 9.92 -11.17 -10.54
CA ILE A 152 9.32 -11.65 -11.78
C ILE A 152 7.88 -11.13 -11.81
N PRO A 153 7.54 -10.15 -12.66
CA PRO A 153 6.22 -9.54 -12.71
C PRO A 153 5.25 -10.40 -13.53
N GLY A 154 4.93 -11.60 -13.07
CA GLY A 154 4.13 -12.59 -13.78
C GLY A 154 2.70 -12.11 -14.05
N GLY A 155 2.09 -11.44 -13.08
CA GLY A 155 0.70 -10.99 -13.22
C GLY A 155 -0.30 -12.15 -13.20
N VAL A 156 -1.48 -11.93 -13.75
CA VAL A 156 -2.54 -12.93 -13.81
C VAL A 156 -2.57 -13.65 -15.16
N GLY A 157 -2.97 -14.92 -15.18
CA GLY A 157 -3.04 -15.73 -16.41
C GLY A 157 -1.67 -16.14 -16.96
N ASN A 158 -1.59 -16.45 -18.25
CA ASN A 158 -0.36 -16.86 -18.95
C ASN A 158 0.41 -17.97 -18.21
N THR A 159 -0.28 -18.99 -17.73
CA THR A 159 0.25 -20.04 -16.84
C THR A 159 1.50 -20.69 -17.40
N GLU A 160 1.49 -21.08 -18.69
CA GLU A 160 2.64 -21.73 -19.34
C GLU A 160 3.89 -20.84 -19.32
N GLN A 161 3.75 -19.55 -19.67
CA GLN A 161 4.87 -18.61 -19.66
C GLN A 161 5.39 -18.36 -18.22
N GLN A 162 4.49 -18.34 -17.24
CA GLN A 162 4.89 -18.20 -15.84
C GLN A 162 5.67 -19.44 -15.37
N LEU A 163 5.26 -20.63 -15.75
CA LEU A 163 5.98 -21.88 -15.44
C LEU A 163 7.37 -21.90 -16.11
N GLU A 164 7.46 -21.45 -17.36
CA GLU A 164 8.77 -21.32 -18.03
C GLU A 164 9.69 -20.35 -17.31
N ALA A 165 9.17 -19.18 -16.92
CA ALA A 165 9.92 -18.19 -16.14
C ALA A 165 10.33 -18.70 -14.76
N ILE A 166 9.46 -19.43 -14.06
CA ILE A 166 9.75 -20.08 -12.77
C ILE A 166 10.86 -21.10 -12.93
N ALA A 167 10.79 -21.98 -13.93
CA ALA A 167 11.80 -22.97 -14.20
C ALA A 167 13.17 -22.35 -14.53
N HIS A 168 13.17 -21.22 -15.25
CA HIS A 168 14.37 -20.53 -15.67
C HIS A 168 15.02 -19.72 -14.55
N TYR A 169 14.24 -18.83 -13.87
CA TYR A 169 14.75 -17.92 -12.85
C TYR A 169 14.82 -18.54 -11.45
N ARG A 170 14.11 -19.63 -11.19
CA ARG A 170 14.07 -20.33 -9.91
C ARG A 170 13.80 -19.42 -8.72
N PRO A 171 12.62 -18.74 -8.68
CA PRO A 171 12.30 -17.84 -7.59
C PRO A 171 12.37 -18.54 -6.23
N THR A 172 12.80 -17.78 -5.22
CA THR A 172 12.88 -18.27 -3.83
C THR A 172 11.56 -18.14 -3.09
N GLY A 173 10.62 -17.34 -3.64
CA GLY A 173 9.31 -17.17 -3.05
C GLY A 173 8.25 -16.67 -4.03
N TYR A 174 7.01 -16.85 -3.62
CA TYR A 174 5.81 -16.50 -4.39
C TYR A 174 4.96 -15.49 -3.63
N VAL A 175 4.40 -14.52 -4.36
CA VAL A 175 3.34 -13.64 -3.89
C VAL A 175 2.18 -13.65 -4.89
N GLY A 176 0.99 -13.95 -4.39
CA GLY A 176 -0.19 -14.14 -5.22
C GLY A 176 -1.34 -14.73 -4.43
N THR A 177 -2.42 -15.10 -5.13
CA THR A 177 -3.52 -15.81 -4.49
C THR A 177 -3.22 -17.31 -4.37
N PRO A 178 -3.69 -17.97 -3.30
CA PRO A 178 -3.50 -19.42 -3.14
C PRO A 178 -4.07 -20.24 -4.29
N ASP A 179 -5.20 -19.81 -4.86
CA ASP A 179 -5.84 -20.51 -5.98
C ASP A 179 -4.95 -20.52 -7.23
N PHE A 180 -4.31 -19.38 -7.54
CA PHE A 180 -3.41 -19.32 -8.71
C PHE A 180 -2.11 -20.09 -8.46
N LEU A 181 -1.59 -20.06 -7.22
CA LEU A 181 -0.46 -20.93 -6.86
C LEU A 181 -0.79 -22.41 -7.07
N LYS A 182 -2.00 -22.83 -6.67
CA LYS A 182 -2.46 -24.20 -6.91
C LYS A 182 -2.48 -24.53 -8.41
N ILE A 183 -2.98 -23.62 -9.25
CA ILE A 183 -2.96 -23.83 -10.71
C ILE A 183 -1.53 -24.03 -11.22
N LEU A 184 -0.58 -23.20 -10.78
CA LEU A 184 0.83 -23.31 -11.17
C LEU A 184 1.47 -24.64 -10.72
N LEU A 185 1.03 -25.21 -9.60
CA LEU A 185 1.57 -26.48 -9.06
C LEU A 185 0.93 -27.71 -9.70
N ASP A 186 -0.31 -27.60 -10.23
CA ASP A 186 -1.05 -28.70 -10.81
C ASP A 186 -0.76 -28.87 -12.34
N THR A 187 -0.12 -27.86 -12.98
CA THR A 187 0.23 -27.85 -14.40
C THR A 187 1.64 -28.36 -14.65
#